data_47eca0f3daedc6e34efd355b97bb55d2
#
_entry.id   47eca0f3daedc6e34efd355b97bb55d2
#
_cell.length_a   1.000
_cell.length_b   1.000
_cell.length_c   1.000
_cell.angle_alpha   90.00
_cell.angle_beta   90.00
_cell.angle_gamma   90.00
#
_symmetry.space_group_name_H-M   'P 1'
#
loop_
_entity.id
_entity.type
_entity.pdbx_description
1 polymer ?
#
loop_
_entity_poly.entity_id
_entity_poly.type
_entity_poly.pdbx_seq_one_letter_code
_entity_poly.pdbx_strand_id
1 'polypeptide(L)'
;MFNLHHKADLKEIERFSCALTEANAKLAAISRSMAMIEFSPDGIVLDANENFCKTMGYGAEEVRGKHHRIFCEEAFYRSEEYAKLWRDLARGEPISGTFLRLDKSGKEVWLEASYMPVYGQDKQVKSVIKVASDITARINKEHEEESMLAAIGRSMAVIEFTPEGNVITANENFLKTTQYTLSEVVGHHHSMFCHRAEAESVQYKAFWASLNRGEYHSHRFERKNKSGQMVYLEASYNPLFDAKGRLYKVVKFASDITHQMTTLQNAAESAHSTSVQNDACAQKGSQVVQQTVQIIQDISRDLNEAAVSIDAVSKQSDIIGTIVQTIRGIADQTN
;
A
#
# COMPACT_ATOMS: atom_id res chain seq x y z
N MET A 1 87.60 6.77 -7.16
CA MET A 1 86.35 7.41 -7.58
C MET A 1 85.26 6.46 -8.08
N PHE A 2 85.56 5.36 -8.68
CA PHE A 2 84.59 4.40 -9.25
C PHE A 2 83.65 3.75 -8.20
N ASN A 3 84.07 3.54 -6.96
CA ASN A 3 83.35 2.80 -5.94
C ASN A 3 82.27 3.60 -5.23
N LEU A 4 82.26 4.95 -5.29
CA LEU A 4 81.25 5.83 -4.67
C LEU A 4 80.05 5.99 -5.59
N HIS A 5 80.21 6.07 -6.91
CA HIS A 5 79.11 6.16 -7.86
C HIS A 5 78.28 4.85 -7.87
N HIS A 6 78.90 3.72 -7.86
CA HIS A 6 78.23 2.41 -7.85
C HIS A 6 77.44 2.16 -6.56
N LYS A 7 77.84 2.73 -5.39
CA LYS A 7 77.10 2.67 -4.14
C LYS A 7 75.91 3.62 -4.10
N ALA A 8 75.98 4.75 -4.80
CA ALA A 8 74.86 5.68 -4.96
C ALA A 8 73.77 5.11 -5.86
N ASP A 9 74.18 4.53 -7.03
CA ASP A 9 73.27 3.89 -7.97
C ASP A 9 72.56 2.67 -7.36
N LEU A 10 73.23 1.86 -6.54
CA LEU A 10 72.59 0.76 -5.82
C LEU A 10 71.55 1.21 -4.81
N LYS A 11 71.80 2.29 -4.04
CA LYS A 11 70.83 2.86 -3.11
C LYS A 11 69.61 3.46 -3.81
N GLU A 12 69.79 4.03 -4.99
CA GLU A 12 68.71 4.58 -5.79
C GLU A 12 67.84 3.46 -6.39
N ILE A 13 68.43 2.39 -6.91
CA ILE A 13 67.76 1.18 -7.36
C ILE A 13 66.97 0.54 -6.22
N GLU A 14 67.52 0.41 -5.00
CA GLU A 14 66.82 -0.10 -3.81
C GLU A 14 65.62 0.77 -3.45
N ARG A 15 65.77 2.11 -3.49
CA ARG A 15 64.66 3.03 -3.25
C ARG A 15 63.53 2.90 -4.28
N PHE A 16 63.84 2.80 -5.57
CA PHE A 16 62.86 2.59 -6.63
C PHE A 16 62.18 1.24 -6.50
N SER A 17 62.92 0.18 -6.19
CA SER A 17 62.37 -1.16 -5.95
C SER A 17 61.39 -1.18 -4.76
N CYS A 18 61.75 -0.52 -3.65
CA CYS A 18 60.88 -0.41 -2.47
C CYS A 18 59.61 0.37 -2.80
N ALA A 19 59.73 1.52 -3.46
CA ALA A 19 58.59 2.33 -3.88
C ALA A 19 57.64 1.58 -4.84
N LEU A 20 58.19 0.85 -5.79
CA LEU A 20 57.43 0.00 -6.71
C LEU A 20 56.67 -1.11 -5.98
N THR A 21 57.36 -1.78 -5.03
CA THR A 21 56.76 -2.84 -4.19
C THR A 21 55.59 -2.28 -3.36
N GLU A 22 55.77 -1.12 -2.76
CA GLU A 22 54.70 -0.45 -2.00
C GLU A 22 53.53 -0.04 -2.91
N ALA A 23 53.78 0.53 -4.07
CA ALA A 23 52.74 0.90 -5.04
C ALA A 23 51.95 -0.32 -5.52
N ASN A 24 52.66 -1.43 -5.84
CA ASN A 24 52.01 -2.66 -6.23
C ASN A 24 51.18 -3.29 -5.11
N ALA A 25 51.62 -3.22 -3.87
CA ALA A 25 50.86 -3.68 -2.70
C ALA A 25 49.55 -2.88 -2.52
N LYS A 26 49.60 -1.55 -2.70
CA LYS A 26 48.41 -0.67 -2.66
C LYS A 26 47.43 -1.01 -3.78
N LEU A 27 47.90 -1.16 -5.01
CA LEU A 27 47.05 -1.55 -6.16
C LEU A 27 46.43 -2.93 -5.94
N ALA A 28 47.20 -3.90 -5.43
CA ALA A 28 46.71 -5.24 -5.12
C ALA A 28 45.61 -5.20 -4.03
N ALA A 29 45.73 -4.31 -3.04
CA ALA A 29 44.69 -4.12 -2.00
C ALA A 29 43.40 -3.60 -2.60
N ILE A 30 43.45 -2.58 -3.46
CA ILE A 30 42.25 -2.05 -4.17
C ILE A 30 41.66 -3.13 -5.08
N SER A 31 42.51 -3.84 -5.85
CA SER A 31 42.06 -4.89 -6.76
C SER A 31 41.37 -6.07 -6.06
N ARG A 32 41.71 -6.36 -4.81
CA ARG A 32 41.02 -7.39 -4.02
C ARG A 32 39.62 -6.99 -3.56
N SER A 33 39.33 -5.69 -3.44
CA SER A 33 38.05 -5.19 -2.89
C SER A 33 37.08 -4.66 -3.96
N MET A 34 37.57 -4.29 -5.15
CA MET A 34 36.79 -3.65 -6.20
C MET A 34 36.89 -4.38 -7.53
N ALA A 35 35.85 -4.30 -8.34
CA ALA A 35 35.91 -4.73 -9.74
C ALA A 35 36.79 -3.74 -10.54
N MET A 36 37.84 -4.22 -11.20
CA MET A 36 38.76 -3.41 -11.98
C MET A 36 38.94 -3.98 -13.38
N ILE A 37 38.94 -3.07 -14.36
CA ILE A 37 39.24 -3.42 -15.75
C ILE A 37 40.03 -2.28 -16.40
N GLU A 38 41.02 -2.63 -17.23
CA GLU A 38 41.85 -1.67 -17.95
C GLU A 38 41.55 -1.75 -19.45
N PHE A 39 41.51 -0.60 -20.09
CA PHE A 39 41.25 -0.42 -21.52
C PHE A 39 42.34 0.38 -22.17
N SER A 40 42.54 0.18 -23.48
CA SER A 40 43.24 1.12 -24.32
C SER A 40 42.39 2.41 -24.48
N PRO A 41 42.96 3.54 -24.93
CA PRO A 41 42.23 4.80 -25.10
C PRO A 41 41.05 4.72 -26.09
N ASP A 42 41.03 3.71 -26.96
CA ASP A 42 39.94 3.39 -27.89
C ASP A 42 38.97 2.33 -27.38
N GLY A 43 39.08 1.93 -26.11
CA GLY A 43 38.12 1.07 -25.45
C GLY A 43 38.30 -0.42 -25.60
N ILE A 44 39.50 -0.89 -26.03
CA ILE A 44 39.83 -2.32 -26.06
C ILE A 44 40.30 -2.77 -24.67
N VAL A 45 39.78 -3.87 -24.17
CA VAL A 45 40.15 -4.45 -22.87
C VAL A 45 41.59 -4.95 -22.91
N LEU A 46 42.43 -4.41 -22.04
CA LEU A 46 43.81 -4.82 -21.83
C LEU A 46 43.92 -5.87 -20.73
N ASP A 47 43.26 -5.65 -19.61
CA ASP A 47 43.22 -6.56 -18.47
C ASP A 47 41.98 -6.39 -17.63
N ALA A 48 41.57 -7.42 -16.87
CA ALA A 48 40.44 -7.39 -15.95
C ALA A 48 40.75 -8.29 -14.73
N ASN A 49 40.43 -7.78 -13.53
CA ASN A 49 40.64 -8.56 -12.33
C ASN A 49 39.50 -9.57 -12.09
N GLU A 50 39.73 -10.48 -11.14
CA GLU A 50 38.79 -11.55 -10.81
C GLU A 50 37.42 -11.01 -10.36
N ASN A 51 37.38 -9.89 -9.60
CA ASN A 51 36.15 -9.30 -9.15
C ASN A 51 35.29 -8.77 -10.32
N PHE A 52 35.93 -8.11 -11.31
CA PHE A 52 35.23 -7.67 -12.52
C PHE A 52 34.67 -8.87 -13.29
N CYS A 53 35.52 -9.90 -13.48
CA CYS A 53 35.12 -11.11 -14.19
C CYS A 53 33.96 -11.83 -13.49
N LYS A 54 33.96 -11.93 -12.17
CA LYS A 54 32.84 -12.49 -11.37
C LYS A 54 31.57 -11.66 -11.51
N THR A 55 31.67 -10.34 -11.39
CA THR A 55 30.51 -9.42 -11.49
C THR A 55 29.89 -9.51 -12.88
N MET A 56 30.68 -9.58 -13.94
CA MET A 56 30.20 -9.55 -15.32
C MET A 56 29.97 -10.93 -15.92
N GLY A 57 30.31 -12.02 -15.20
CA GLY A 57 30.13 -13.40 -15.66
C GLY A 57 31.06 -13.86 -16.79
N TYR A 58 32.17 -13.17 -16.99
CA TYR A 58 33.18 -13.49 -18.02
C TYR A 58 34.44 -14.09 -17.42
N GLY A 59 35.16 -14.88 -18.20
CA GLY A 59 36.56 -15.20 -17.94
C GLY A 59 37.50 -14.07 -18.38
N ALA A 60 38.63 -13.88 -17.71
CA ALA A 60 39.60 -12.82 -18.05
C ALA A 60 40.07 -12.90 -19.50
N GLU A 61 40.38 -14.10 -19.98
CA GLU A 61 40.83 -14.34 -21.38
C GLU A 61 39.69 -14.13 -22.39
N GLU A 62 38.42 -14.23 -21.98
CA GLU A 62 37.27 -13.99 -22.86
C GLU A 62 37.06 -12.49 -23.16
N VAL A 63 37.42 -11.62 -22.22
CA VAL A 63 37.24 -10.16 -22.37
C VAL A 63 38.49 -9.48 -22.94
N ARG A 64 39.68 -10.02 -22.74
CA ARG A 64 40.93 -9.44 -23.25
C ARG A 64 40.87 -9.27 -24.77
N GLY A 65 41.23 -8.11 -25.25
CA GLY A 65 41.18 -7.76 -26.69
C GLY A 65 39.79 -7.49 -27.22
N LYS A 66 38.73 -7.63 -26.41
CA LYS A 66 37.36 -7.22 -26.80
C LYS A 66 37.15 -5.74 -26.53
N HIS A 67 36.26 -5.15 -27.31
CA HIS A 67 35.90 -3.76 -27.09
C HIS A 67 34.88 -3.63 -25.95
N HIS A 68 34.94 -2.57 -25.13
CA HIS A 68 34.03 -2.26 -24.02
C HIS A 68 32.54 -2.41 -24.36
N ARG A 69 32.16 -2.18 -25.63
CA ARG A 69 30.76 -2.31 -26.09
C ARG A 69 30.11 -3.67 -25.79
N ILE A 70 30.90 -4.75 -25.54
CA ILE A 70 30.33 -6.05 -25.19
C ILE A 70 29.60 -6.07 -23.88
N PHE A 71 29.85 -5.08 -23.00
CA PHE A 71 29.18 -4.86 -21.72
C PHE A 71 28.02 -3.88 -21.79
N CYS A 72 27.68 -3.39 -22.99
CA CYS A 72 26.71 -2.31 -23.16
C CYS A 72 25.53 -2.75 -24.01
N GLU A 73 24.37 -2.18 -23.75
CA GLU A 73 23.23 -2.29 -24.63
C GLU A 73 23.51 -1.70 -26.01
N GLU A 74 22.91 -2.26 -27.05
CA GLU A 74 23.12 -1.85 -28.41
C GLU A 74 22.76 -0.38 -28.66
N ALA A 75 21.64 0.06 -28.07
CA ALA A 75 21.19 1.45 -28.17
C ALA A 75 22.23 2.42 -27.60
N PHE A 76 22.86 2.07 -26.47
CA PHE A 76 23.86 2.90 -25.82
C PHE A 76 25.18 2.92 -26.61
N TYR A 77 25.74 1.76 -27.01
CA TYR A 77 27.05 1.77 -27.69
C TYR A 77 27.00 2.35 -29.12
N ARG A 78 25.79 2.55 -29.70
CA ARG A 78 25.59 3.27 -30.97
C ARG A 78 25.30 4.76 -30.78
N SER A 79 25.17 5.23 -29.55
CA SER A 79 24.84 6.62 -29.26
C SER A 79 26.04 7.57 -29.37
N GLU A 80 25.75 8.84 -29.58
CA GLU A 80 26.76 9.92 -29.53
C GLU A 80 27.36 10.05 -28.12
N GLU A 81 26.60 9.72 -27.07
CA GLU A 81 27.07 9.72 -25.69
C GLU A 81 28.19 8.72 -25.47
N TYR A 82 28.06 7.51 -26.03
CA TYR A 82 29.13 6.51 -25.98
C TYR A 82 30.38 6.94 -26.74
N ALA A 83 30.22 7.53 -27.91
CA ALA A 83 31.34 8.06 -28.67
C ALA A 83 32.02 9.22 -27.93
N LYS A 84 31.24 10.07 -27.26
CA LYS A 84 31.76 11.16 -26.43
C LYS A 84 32.53 10.61 -25.23
N LEU A 85 32.01 9.59 -24.53
CA LEU A 85 32.68 8.95 -23.40
C LEU A 85 34.13 8.60 -23.74
N TRP A 86 34.36 7.90 -24.84
CA TRP A 86 35.74 7.46 -25.24
C TRP A 86 36.58 8.62 -25.73
N ARG A 87 36.03 9.62 -26.42
CA ARG A 87 36.76 10.84 -26.80
C ARG A 87 37.26 11.62 -25.58
N ASP A 88 36.42 11.78 -24.56
CA ASP A 88 36.76 12.53 -23.35
C ASP A 88 37.83 11.77 -22.54
N LEU A 89 37.70 10.46 -22.39
CA LEU A 89 38.69 9.61 -21.74
C LEU A 89 40.05 9.63 -22.47
N ALA A 90 40.04 9.62 -23.80
CA ALA A 90 41.27 9.72 -24.60
C ALA A 90 41.96 11.10 -24.48
N ARG A 91 41.22 12.15 -24.13
CA ARG A 91 41.75 13.49 -23.81
C ARG A 91 42.26 13.60 -22.37
N GLY A 92 42.05 12.58 -21.55
CA GLY A 92 42.47 12.58 -20.16
C GLY A 92 41.42 13.11 -19.19
N GLU A 93 40.16 13.21 -19.58
CA GLU A 93 39.04 13.63 -18.73
C GLU A 93 38.49 12.40 -17.97
N PRO A 94 38.58 12.34 -16.63
CA PRO A 94 38.02 11.22 -15.86
C PRO A 94 36.49 11.32 -15.83
N ILE A 95 35.82 10.17 -15.84
CA ILE A 95 34.34 10.10 -15.82
C ILE A 95 33.90 9.18 -14.68
N SER A 96 33.00 9.68 -13.83
CA SER A 96 32.42 8.90 -12.74
C SER A 96 30.89 8.98 -12.78
N GLY A 97 30.22 7.90 -12.37
CA GLY A 97 28.76 7.85 -12.33
C GLY A 97 28.23 6.44 -12.13
N THR A 98 26.93 6.32 -12.31
CA THR A 98 26.21 5.05 -12.31
C THR A 98 25.97 4.61 -13.75
N PHE A 99 26.32 3.37 -14.04
CA PHE A 99 26.28 2.83 -15.40
C PHE A 99 25.54 1.51 -15.44
N LEU A 100 24.55 1.39 -16.30
CA LEU A 100 23.95 0.11 -16.66
C LEU A 100 24.88 -0.64 -17.62
N ARG A 101 25.16 -1.89 -17.30
CA ARG A 101 25.94 -2.81 -18.14
C ARG A 101 25.22 -4.15 -18.25
N LEU A 102 25.60 -4.93 -19.25
CA LEU A 102 25.09 -6.28 -19.45
C LEU A 102 26.21 -7.28 -19.11
N ASP A 103 25.88 -8.27 -18.31
CA ASP A 103 26.76 -9.41 -18.07
C ASP A 103 26.79 -10.37 -19.28
N LYS A 104 27.58 -11.45 -19.19
CA LYS A 104 27.69 -12.46 -20.26
C LYS A 104 26.35 -13.12 -20.61
N SER A 105 25.41 -13.21 -19.68
CA SER A 105 24.08 -13.78 -19.90
C SER A 105 23.08 -12.79 -20.48
N GLY A 106 23.43 -11.51 -20.59
CA GLY A 106 22.56 -10.41 -20.98
C GLY A 106 21.77 -9.81 -19.81
N LYS A 107 22.08 -10.18 -18.56
CA LYS A 107 21.46 -9.62 -17.37
C LYS A 107 22.01 -8.23 -17.07
N GLU A 108 21.13 -7.33 -16.67
CA GLU A 108 21.46 -5.97 -16.23
C GLU A 108 22.30 -5.96 -14.95
N VAL A 109 23.41 -5.23 -14.98
CA VAL A 109 24.30 -4.99 -13.85
C VAL A 109 24.51 -3.49 -13.71
N TRP A 110 24.08 -2.93 -12.60
CA TRP A 110 24.29 -1.53 -12.26
C TRP A 110 25.62 -1.35 -11.54
N LEU A 111 26.50 -0.56 -12.16
CA LEU A 111 27.84 -0.29 -11.64
C LEU A 111 27.98 1.17 -11.25
N GLU A 112 28.31 1.45 -9.99
CA GLU A 112 28.87 2.73 -9.61
C GLU A 112 30.36 2.69 -9.93
N ALA A 113 30.83 3.52 -10.87
CA ALA A 113 32.17 3.36 -11.43
C ALA A 113 32.85 4.68 -11.75
N SER A 114 34.19 4.64 -11.73
CA SER A 114 35.06 5.72 -12.19
C SER A 114 36.00 5.18 -13.26
N TYR A 115 36.04 5.87 -14.41
CA TYR A 115 36.99 5.67 -15.49
C TYR A 115 38.09 6.71 -15.33
N MET A 116 39.32 6.27 -15.18
CA MET A 116 40.51 7.10 -14.87
C MET A 116 41.57 6.91 -15.95
N PRO A 117 41.86 7.96 -16.73
CA PRO A 117 42.97 7.92 -17.69
C PRO A 117 44.32 7.77 -16.99
N VAL A 118 45.17 6.86 -17.51
CA VAL A 118 46.53 6.63 -17.06
C VAL A 118 47.49 7.19 -18.11
N TYR A 119 48.42 8.05 -17.68
CA TYR A 119 49.33 8.73 -18.59
C TYR A 119 50.64 7.99 -18.75
N GLY A 120 51.18 7.97 -19.96
CA GLY A 120 52.51 7.53 -20.26
C GLY A 120 53.61 8.56 -19.92
N GLN A 121 54.86 8.25 -20.14
CA GLN A 121 55.99 9.18 -19.94
C GLN A 121 55.91 10.38 -20.88
N ASP A 122 55.31 10.22 -22.04
CA ASP A 122 55.03 11.25 -23.05
C ASP A 122 53.84 12.16 -22.72
N LYS A 123 53.24 11.99 -21.53
CA LYS A 123 52.03 12.69 -21.06
C LYS A 123 50.79 12.43 -21.94
N GLN A 124 50.83 11.42 -22.82
CA GLN A 124 49.63 10.98 -23.52
C GLN A 124 48.90 9.92 -22.70
N VAL A 125 47.57 9.78 -22.90
CA VAL A 125 46.78 8.74 -22.26
C VAL A 125 47.22 7.37 -22.84
N LYS A 126 47.81 6.53 -21.99
CA LYS A 126 48.28 5.18 -22.33
C LYS A 126 47.17 4.14 -22.19
N SER A 127 46.36 4.27 -21.15
CA SER A 127 45.26 3.37 -20.86
C SER A 127 44.18 4.09 -20.02
N VAL A 128 43.07 3.44 -19.83
CA VAL A 128 41.98 3.88 -18.94
C VAL A 128 41.66 2.76 -17.95
N ILE A 129 41.85 3.02 -16.67
CA ILE A 129 41.43 2.09 -15.60
C ILE A 129 40.03 2.43 -15.18
N LYS A 130 39.14 1.45 -15.19
CA LYS A 130 37.82 1.52 -14.58
C LYS A 130 37.83 0.77 -13.27
N VAL A 131 37.39 1.46 -12.20
CA VAL A 131 37.10 0.83 -10.90
C VAL A 131 35.61 0.92 -10.67
N ALA A 132 35.01 -0.18 -10.25
CA ALA A 132 33.55 -0.28 -10.13
C ALA A 132 33.12 -1.07 -8.90
N SER A 133 31.96 -0.68 -8.38
CA SER A 133 31.19 -1.44 -7.39
C SER A 133 29.85 -1.86 -8.00
N ASP A 134 29.49 -3.11 -7.81
CA ASP A 134 28.14 -3.59 -8.18
C ASP A 134 27.11 -3.08 -7.17
N ILE A 135 26.18 -2.28 -7.65
CA ILE A 135 25.08 -1.69 -6.87
C ILE A 135 23.71 -2.23 -7.31
N THR A 136 23.69 -3.31 -8.09
CA THR A 136 22.45 -3.87 -8.67
C THR A 136 21.43 -4.22 -7.58
N ALA A 137 21.89 -4.86 -6.50
CA ALA A 137 21.00 -5.21 -5.39
C ALA A 137 20.39 -3.97 -4.71
N ARG A 138 21.18 -2.88 -4.58
CA ARG A 138 20.71 -1.61 -4.02
C ARG A 138 19.65 -0.97 -4.92
N ILE A 139 19.94 -0.84 -6.22
CA ILE A 139 19.01 -0.23 -7.19
C ILE A 139 17.72 -1.04 -7.29
N ASN A 140 17.81 -2.38 -7.38
CA ASN A 140 16.62 -3.22 -7.44
C ASN A 140 15.75 -3.08 -6.18
N LYS A 141 16.37 -2.99 -5.00
CA LYS A 141 15.65 -2.78 -3.74
C LYS A 141 14.97 -1.42 -3.69
N GLU A 142 15.65 -0.35 -4.10
CA GLU A 142 15.08 0.99 -4.18
C GLU A 142 13.87 1.02 -5.13
N HIS A 143 13.99 0.40 -6.31
CA HIS A 143 12.87 0.28 -7.27
C HIS A 143 11.71 -0.57 -6.74
N GLU A 144 11.99 -1.64 -6.02
CA GLU A 144 10.96 -2.47 -5.39
C GLU A 144 10.18 -1.67 -4.33
N GLU A 145 10.89 -0.93 -3.47
CA GLU A 145 10.30 -0.06 -2.45
C GLU A 145 9.44 1.05 -3.09
N GLU A 146 9.94 1.73 -4.11
CA GLU A 146 9.19 2.75 -4.86
C GLU A 146 7.94 2.17 -5.54
N SER A 147 8.08 0.99 -6.16
CA SER A 147 6.97 0.31 -6.83
C SER A 147 5.89 -0.12 -5.84
N MET A 148 6.28 -0.58 -4.66
CA MET A 148 5.36 -0.94 -3.57
C MET A 148 4.61 0.29 -3.06
N LEU A 149 5.30 1.40 -2.80
CA LEU A 149 4.67 2.65 -2.38
C LEU A 149 3.71 3.20 -3.45
N ALA A 150 4.10 3.12 -4.72
CA ALA A 150 3.24 3.50 -5.83
C ALA A 150 1.98 2.60 -5.93
N ALA A 151 2.11 1.30 -5.67
CA ALA A 151 0.99 0.37 -5.66
C ALA A 151 0.00 0.68 -4.51
N ILE A 152 0.49 0.94 -3.31
CA ILE A 152 -0.31 1.38 -2.16
C ILE A 152 -1.02 2.71 -2.50
N GLY A 153 -0.28 3.66 -3.05
CA GLY A 153 -0.82 4.98 -3.43
C GLY A 153 -1.91 4.94 -4.51
N ARG A 154 -1.93 3.91 -5.38
CA ARG A 154 -3.02 3.72 -6.36
C ARG A 154 -4.32 3.24 -5.73
N SER A 155 -4.25 2.45 -4.65
CA SER A 155 -5.42 1.82 -4.03
C SER A 155 -5.93 2.55 -2.79
N MET A 156 -5.08 3.31 -2.10
CA MET A 156 -5.40 3.98 -0.84
C MET A 156 -5.29 5.50 -0.95
N ALA A 157 -6.08 6.20 -0.16
CA ALA A 157 -5.89 7.61 0.11
C ALA A 157 -4.69 7.78 1.04
N VAL A 158 -3.69 8.58 0.63
CA VAL A 158 -2.46 8.81 1.39
C VAL A 158 -2.27 10.30 1.61
N ILE A 159 -1.93 10.68 2.83
CA ILE A 159 -1.57 12.05 3.19
C ILE A 159 -0.46 12.04 4.25
N GLU A 160 0.47 12.96 4.13
CA GLU A 160 1.62 13.10 5.01
C GLU A 160 1.54 14.40 5.81
N PHE A 161 1.99 14.33 7.05
CA PHE A 161 1.96 15.45 7.98
C PHE A 161 3.34 15.65 8.64
N THR A 162 3.62 16.88 9.02
CA THR A 162 4.70 17.17 9.98
C THR A 162 4.34 16.61 11.36
N PRO A 163 5.30 16.48 12.29
CA PRO A 163 5.01 16.08 13.67
C PRO A 163 3.96 16.98 14.38
N GLU A 164 3.84 18.23 13.95
CA GLU A 164 2.87 19.20 14.46
C GLU A 164 1.47 19.02 13.83
N GLY A 165 1.34 18.18 12.80
CA GLY A 165 0.06 17.89 12.13
C GLY A 165 -0.22 18.77 10.91
N ASN A 166 0.75 19.50 10.38
CA ASN A 166 0.57 20.26 9.14
C ASN A 166 0.79 19.37 7.92
N VAL A 167 -0.05 19.51 6.92
CA VAL A 167 0.01 18.72 5.69
C VAL A 167 1.29 19.03 4.89
N ILE A 168 2.05 17.98 4.58
CA ILE A 168 3.23 18.03 3.70
C ILE A 168 2.79 17.78 2.26
N THR A 169 2.06 16.69 2.03
CA THR A 169 1.54 16.29 0.71
C THR A 169 0.36 15.34 0.86
N ALA A 170 -0.39 15.14 -0.21
CA ALA A 170 -1.47 14.16 -0.31
C ALA A 170 -1.56 13.61 -1.74
N ASN A 171 -1.95 12.34 -1.87
CA ASN A 171 -2.16 11.73 -3.17
C ASN A 171 -3.55 12.08 -3.74
N GLU A 172 -3.74 11.74 -5.01
CA GLU A 172 -4.98 12.04 -5.74
C GLU A 172 -6.22 11.38 -5.11
N ASN A 173 -6.07 10.16 -4.57
CA ASN A 173 -7.18 9.47 -3.92
C ASN A 173 -7.65 10.22 -2.67
N PHE A 174 -6.73 10.72 -1.83
CA PHE A 174 -7.09 11.54 -0.67
C PHE A 174 -7.78 12.84 -1.08
N LEU A 175 -7.24 13.52 -2.09
CA LEU A 175 -7.79 14.77 -2.60
C LEU A 175 -9.20 14.59 -3.18
N LYS A 176 -9.44 13.51 -3.94
CA LYS A 176 -10.77 13.14 -4.47
C LYS A 176 -11.76 12.86 -3.34
N THR A 177 -11.38 12.03 -2.37
CA THR A 177 -12.25 11.69 -1.23
C THR A 177 -12.63 12.92 -0.41
N THR A 178 -11.68 13.83 -0.17
CA THR A 178 -11.92 15.02 0.66
C THR A 178 -12.37 16.24 -0.15
N GLN A 179 -12.37 16.17 -1.48
CA GLN A 179 -12.78 17.23 -2.42
C GLN A 179 -11.92 18.51 -2.34
N TYR A 180 -10.69 18.41 -1.85
CA TYR A 180 -9.73 19.50 -1.85
C TYR A 180 -8.72 19.34 -2.98
N THR A 181 -8.09 20.46 -3.37
CA THR A 181 -6.89 20.45 -4.20
C THR A 181 -5.64 20.40 -3.31
N LEU A 182 -4.52 19.96 -3.87
CA LEU A 182 -3.27 19.88 -3.11
C LEU A 182 -2.85 21.26 -2.53
N SER A 183 -2.99 22.32 -3.32
CA SER A 183 -2.66 23.68 -2.89
C SER A 183 -3.53 24.22 -1.76
N GLU A 184 -4.72 23.66 -1.57
CA GLU A 184 -5.62 24.06 -0.47
C GLU A 184 -5.34 23.31 0.83
N VAL A 185 -4.59 22.21 0.79
CA VAL A 185 -4.32 21.41 1.98
C VAL A 185 -2.89 21.53 2.48
N VAL A 186 -1.91 21.70 1.58
CA VAL A 186 -0.49 21.83 1.96
C VAL A 186 -0.26 23.01 2.90
N GLY A 187 0.45 22.76 3.99
CA GLY A 187 0.73 23.73 5.05
C GLY A 187 -0.42 23.97 6.03
N HIS A 188 -1.62 23.48 5.74
CA HIS A 188 -2.74 23.56 6.68
C HIS A 188 -2.70 22.41 7.68
N HIS A 189 -3.24 22.67 8.88
CA HIS A 189 -3.24 21.66 9.94
C HIS A 189 -4.32 20.61 9.71
N HIS A 190 -4.08 19.37 10.09
CA HIS A 190 -5.00 18.21 10.00
C HIS A 190 -6.42 18.51 10.51
N SER A 191 -6.55 19.39 11.50
CA SER A 191 -7.85 19.78 12.06
C SER A 191 -8.87 20.31 11.04
N MET A 192 -8.41 20.75 9.84
CA MET A 192 -9.31 21.21 8.79
C MET A 192 -10.26 20.11 8.28
N PHE A 193 -9.88 18.83 8.43
CA PHE A 193 -10.69 17.68 8.05
C PHE A 193 -11.60 17.18 9.19
N CYS A 194 -11.49 17.76 10.39
CA CYS A 194 -12.20 17.34 11.59
C CYS A 194 -13.40 18.24 11.87
N HIS A 195 -14.38 17.74 12.63
CA HIS A 195 -15.37 18.61 13.24
C HIS A 195 -14.72 19.51 14.28
N ARG A 196 -15.21 20.72 14.42
CA ARG A 196 -14.67 21.70 15.36
C ARG A 196 -14.60 21.18 16.80
N ALA A 197 -15.65 20.48 17.25
CA ALA A 197 -15.69 19.88 18.58
C ALA A 197 -14.59 18.82 18.78
N GLU A 198 -14.28 18.01 17.75
CA GLU A 198 -13.17 17.05 17.78
C GLU A 198 -11.81 17.78 17.82
N ALA A 199 -11.61 18.73 16.92
CA ALA A 199 -10.36 19.47 16.78
C ALA A 199 -9.96 20.25 18.06
N GLU A 200 -10.94 20.74 18.81
CA GLU A 200 -10.75 21.48 20.08
C GLU A 200 -10.66 20.53 21.29
N SER A 201 -10.89 19.22 21.14
CA SER A 201 -10.96 18.25 22.22
C SER A 201 -9.59 17.92 22.85
N VAL A 202 -9.61 17.49 24.11
CA VAL A 202 -8.42 16.96 24.80
C VAL A 202 -7.93 15.67 24.13
N GLN A 203 -8.86 14.85 23.64
CA GLN A 203 -8.57 13.59 22.94
C GLN A 203 -7.78 13.83 21.66
N TYR A 204 -8.11 14.87 20.90
CA TYR A 204 -7.39 15.23 19.69
C TYR A 204 -5.94 15.66 19.97
N LYS A 205 -5.72 16.42 21.04
CA LYS A 205 -4.38 16.79 21.49
C LYS A 205 -3.58 15.57 21.96
N ALA A 206 -4.21 14.67 22.71
CA ALA A 206 -3.60 13.42 23.15
C ALA A 206 -3.26 12.50 21.99
N PHE A 207 -4.10 12.45 20.94
CA PHE A 207 -3.86 11.70 19.71
C PHE A 207 -2.56 12.16 19.01
N TRP A 208 -2.36 13.46 18.77
CA TRP A 208 -1.13 13.96 18.19
C TRP A 208 0.08 13.78 19.11
N ALA A 209 -0.11 13.92 20.44
CA ALA A 209 0.95 13.65 21.40
C ALA A 209 1.39 12.17 21.39
N SER A 210 0.50 11.21 21.21
CA SER A 210 0.84 9.80 21.12
C SER A 210 1.55 9.47 19.79
N LEU A 211 1.15 10.04 18.66
CA LEU A 211 1.87 9.94 17.39
C LEU A 211 3.31 10.47 17.52
N ASN A 212 3.49 11.58 18.25
CA ASN A 212 4.81 12.16 18.51
C ASN A 212 5.70 11.29 19.42
N ARG A 213 5.11 10.38 20.23
CA ARG A 213 5.85 9.34 20.97
C ARG A 213 6.13 8.09 20.16
N GLY A 214 5.63 8.02 18.92
CA GLY A 214 5.82 6.88 18.02
C GLY A 214 4.70 5.82 18.07
N GLU A 215 3.60 6.11 18.76
CA GLU A 215 2.44 5.22 18.80
C GLU A 215 1.64 5.38 17.52
N TYR A 216 1.37 4.29 16.78
CA TYR A 216 0.48 4.33 15.63
C TYR A 216 -0.97 4.19 16.05
N HIS A 217 -1.89 4.72 15.24
CA HIS A 217 -3.33 4.58 15.43
C HIS A 217 -4.00 4.00 14.20
N SER A 218 -4.87 3.00 14.39
CA SER A 218 -5.63 2.39 13.31
C SER A 218 -7.05 2.10 13.76
N HIS A 219 -8.02 2.86 13.20
CA HIS A 219 -9.45 2.69 13.42
C HIS A 219 -10.27 3.45 12.37
N ARG A 220 -11.59 3.50 12.55
CA ARG A 220 -12.48 4.28 11.70
C ARG A 220 -12.54 5.72 12.19
N PHE A 221 -12.45 6.64 11.24
CA PHE A 221 -12.48 8.07 11.49
C PHE A 221 -13.59 8.71 10.69
N GLU A 222 -14.33 9.58 11.33
CA GLU A 222 -15.27 10.49 10.67
C GLU A 222 -14.54 11.76 10.28
N ARG A 223 -14.65 12.14 9.03
CA ARG A 223 -14.01 13.35 8.50
C ARG A 223 -15.02 14.17 7.70
N LYS A 224 -14.71 15.43 7.51
CA LYS A 224 -15.50 16.35 6.75
C LYS A 224 -14.76 16.69 5.44
N ASN A 225 -15.45 16.53 4.31
CA ASN A 225 -14.94 17.01 3.04
C ASN A 225 -15.15 18.53 2.87
N LYS A 226 -14.64 19.11 1.78
CA LYS A 226 -14.74 20.53 1.48
C LYS A 226 -16.20 21.03 1.39
N SER A 227 -17.12 20.21 0.90
CA SER A 227 -18.55 20.54 0.82
C SER A 227 -19.29 20.41 2.17
N GLY A 228 -18.60 19.98 3.22
CA GLY A 228 -19.18 19.81 4.55
C GLY A 228 -19.84 18.44 4.77
N GLN A 229 -19.79 17.53 3.80
CA GLN A 229 -20.36 16.20 3.91
C GLN A 229 -19.45 15.29 4.75
N MET A 230 -20.07 14.35 5.47
CA MET A 230 -19.38 13.33 6.24
C MET A 230 -18.70 12.31 5.32
N VAL A 231 -17.45 12.00 5.61
CA VAL A 231 -16.65 10.97 4.97
C VAL A 231 -16.17 10.00 6.04
N TYR A 232 -16.44 8.72 5.86
CA TYR A 232 -15.99 7.66 6.75
C TYR A 232 -14.72 7.03 6.19
N LEU A 233 -13.65 7.10 6.96
CA LEU A 233 -12.34 6.58 6.57
C LEU A 233 -11.91 5.46 7.53
N GLU A 234 -11.64 4.28 7.00
CA GLU A 234 -10.84 3.31 7.72
C GLU A 234 -9.37 3.64 7.49
N ALA A 235 -8.66 4.04 8.54
CA ALA A 235 -7.36 4.67 8.38
C ALA A 235 -6.37 4.31 9.48
N SER A 236 -5.07 4.32 9.09
CA SER A 236 -3.95 4.24 10.02
C SER A 236 -3.06 5.48 9.91
N TYR A 237 -2.60 5.97 11.05
CA TYR A 237 -1.60 7.04 11.16
C TYR A 237 -0.30 6.43 11.68
N ASN A 238 0.78 6.57 10.92
CA ASN A 238 2.03 5.89 11.13
C ASN A 238 3.16 6.91 11.27
N PRO A 239 3.75 7.05 12.46
CA PRO A 239 4.93 7.88 12.67
C PRO A 239 6.14 7.30 11.93
N LEU A 240 6.90 8.14 11.22
CA LEU A 240 8.14 7.76 10.54
C LEU A 240 9.35 8.47 11.17
N PHE A 241 10.43 7.69 11.35
CA PHE A 241 11.64 8.14 12.05
C PHE A 241 12.82 8.20 11.08
N ASP A 242 13.69 9.18 11.28
CA ASP A 242 14.96 9.29 10.59
C ASP A 242 15.99 8.25 11.11
N ALA A 243 17.16 8.18 10.48
CA ALA A 243 18.23 7.26 10.85
C ALA A 243 18.77 7.49 12.28
N LYS A 244 18.44 8.61 12.92
CA LYS A 244 18.80 8.94 14.31
C LYS A 244 17.66 8.66 15.28
N GLY A 245 16.56 8.06 14.82
CA GLY A 245 15.39 7.76 15.64
C GLY A 245 14.52 8.98 15.98
N ARG A 246 14.63 10.09 15.27
CA ARG A 246 13.81 11.29 15.48
C ARG A 246 12.61 11.24 14.53
N LEU A 247 11.42 11.45 15.09
CA LEU A 247 10.20 11.60 14.29
C LEU A 247 10.36 12.77 13.31
N TYR A 248 10.12 12.53 12.02
CA TYR A 248 10.20 13.58 11.01
C TYR A 248 8.91 13.79 10.23
N LYS A 249 8.02 12.79 10.18
CA LYS A 249 6.68 12.92 9.61
C LYS A 249 5.74 11.83 10.10
N VAL A 250 4.43 12.05 9.90
CA VAL A 250 3.38 11.05 10.10
C VAL A 250 2.71 10.79 8.76
N VAL A 251 2.59 9.52 8.36
CA VAL A 251 1.89 9.12 7.14
C VAL A 251 0.57 8.47 7.50
N LYS A 252 -0.52 8.96 6.91
CA LYS A 252 -1.83 8.36 7.01
C LYS A 252 -2.16 7.60 5.73
N PHE A 253 -2.53 6.33 5.89
CA PHE A 253 -3.18 5.53 4.86
C PHE A 253 -4.66 5.41 5.19
N ALA A 254 -5.54 5.55 4.20
CA ALA A 254 -6.97 5.49 4.43
C ALA A 254 -7.71 4.85 3.25
N SER A 255 -8.75 4.10 3.58
CA SER A 255 -9.76 3.63 2.63
C SER A 255 -11.07 4.39 2.87
N ASP A 256 -11.67 4.89 1.81
CA ASP A 256 -12.99 5.49 1.87
C ASP A 256 -14.06 4.39 1.98
N ILE A 257 -14.72 4.34 3.13
CA ILE A 257 -15.79 3.37 3.43
C ILE A 257 -17.17 4.06 3.50
N THR A 258 -17.28 5.29 3.00
CA THR A 258 -18.52 6.10 3.10
C THR A 258 -19.70 5.38 2.47
N HIS A 259 -19.54 4.81 1.27
CA HIS A 259 -20.61 4.08 0.61
C HIS A 259 -21.04 2.84 1.41
N GLN A 260 -20.12 2.11 2.01
CA GLN A 260 -20.42 0.93 2.83
C GLN A 260 -21.17 1.33 4.09
N MET A 261 -20.72 2.40 4.76
CA MET A 261 -21.37 2.91 5.99
C MET A 261 -22.78 3.42 5.72
N THR A 262 -23.00 4.20 4.65
CA THR A 262 -24.33 4.68 4.28
C THR A 262 -25.27 3.55 3.88
N THR A 263 -24.78 2.54 3.17
CA THR A 263 -25.58 1.36 2.82
C THR A 263 -26.01 0.59 4.07
N LEU A 264 -25.09 0.39 5.03
CA LEU A 264 -25.40 -0.27 6.30
C LEU A 264 -26.42 0.53 7.14
N GLN A 265 -26.27 1.85 7.21
CA GLN A 265 -27.22 2.71 7.90
C GLN A 265 -28.62 2.63 7.28
N ASN A 266 -28.74 2.75 5.97
CA ASN A 266 -30.01 2.62 5.26
C ASN A 266 -30.65 1.24 5.45
N ALA A 267 -29.87 0.17 5.45
CA ALA A 267 -30.36 -1.17 5.73
C ALA A 267 -30.86 -1.31 7.18
N ALA A 268 -30.16 -0.74 8.15
CA ALA A 268 -30.56 -0.75 9.54
C ALA A 268 -31.86 0.05 9.77
N GLU A 269 -32.01 1.22 9.14
CA GLU A 269 -33.23 2.01 9.18
C GLU A 269 -34.43 1.28 8.55
N SER A 270 -34.21 0.62 7.41
CA SER A 270 -35.25 -0.19 6.75
C SER A 270 -35.66 -1.40 7.60
N ALA A 271 -34.72 -2.07 8.24
CA ALA A 271 -34.99 -3.19 9.15
C ALA A 271 -35.77 -2.71 10.37
N HIS A 272 -35.40 -1.58 10.96
CA HIS A 272 -36.14 -0.97 12.08
C HIS A 272 -37.58 -0.59 11.70
N SER A 273 -37.75 0.07 10.56
CA SER A 273 -39.10 0.41 10.04
C SER A 273 -39.96 -0.83 9.82
N THR A 274 -39.37 -1.89 9.22
CA THR A 274 -40.08 -3.17 9.03
C THR A 274 -40.46 -3.83 10.35
N SER A 275 -39.59 -3.76 11.36
CA SER A 275 -39.89 -4.27 12.70
C SER A 275 -41.06 -3.57 13.34
N VAL A 276 -41.09 -2.23 13.30
CA VAL A 276 -42.22 -1.42 13.82
C VAL A 276 -43.53 -1.75 13.09
N GLN A 277 -43.47 -1.95 11.77
CA GLN A 277 -44.67 -2.31 10.99
C GLN A 277 -45.14 -3.72 11.32
N ASN A 278 -44.26 -4.67 11.55
CA ASN A 278 -44.59 -6.02 11.98
C ASN A 278 -45.26 -6.04 13.36
N ASP A 279 -44.76 -5.26 14.32
CA ASP A 279 -45.35 -5.13 15.62
C ASP A 279 -46.78 -4.57 15.53
N ALA A 280 -47.00 -3.54 14.71
CA ALA A 280 -48.33 -2.99 14.48
C ALA A 280 -49.28 -4.02 13.82
N CYS A 281 -48.79 -4.81 12.85
CA CYS A 281 -49.56 -5.90 12.26
C CYS A 281 -49.89 -7.00 13.27
N ALA A 282 -48.98 -7.38 14.13
CA ALA A 282 -49.17 -8.38 15.16
C ALA A 282 -50.24 -7.92 16.18
N GLN A 283 -50.22 -6.64 16.59
CA GLN A 283 -51.24 -6.05 17.46
C GLN A 283 -52.65 -6.08 16.84
N LYS A 284 -52.75 -5.67 15.55
CA LYS A 284 -54.01 -5.78 14.82
C LYS A 284 -54.51 -7.22 14.69
N GLY A 285 -53.60 -8.15 14.36
CA GLY A 285 -53.90 -9.57 14.32
C GLY A 285 -54.44 -10.11 15.65
N SER A 286 -53.85 -9.70 16.77
CA SER A 286 -54.32 -10.06 18.11
C SER A 286 -55.72 -9.52 18.39
N GLN A 287 -56.00 -8.27 18.01
CA GLN A 287 -57.36 -7.67 18.15
C GLN A 287 -58.40 -8.43 17.33
N VAL A 288 -58.09 -8.79 16.08
CA VAL A 288 -59.01 -9.58 15.24
C VAL A 288 -59.27 -10.95 15.85
N VAL A 289 -58.24 -11.65 16.39
CA VAL A 289 -58.41 -12.90 17.08
C VAL A 289 -59.33 -12.75 18.30
N GLN A 290 -59.13 -11.74 19.13
CA GLN A 290 -60.00 -11.45 20.28
C GLN A 290 -61.46 -11.19 19.89
N GLN A 291 -61.67 -10.41 18.85
CA GLN A 291 -63.02 -10.17 18.29
C GLN A 291 -63.68 -11.46 17.79
N THR A 292 -62.90 -12.28 17.09
CA THR A 292 -63.37 -13.59 16.58
C THR A 292 -63.78 -14.52 17.76
N VAL A 293 -62.95 -14.60 18.81
CA VAL A 293 -63.30 -15.35 20.01
C VAL A 293 -64.58 -14.86 20.64
N GLN A 294 -64.82 -13.53 20.75
CA GLN A 294 -66.04 -12.97 21.27
C GLN A 294 -67.27 -13.34 20.41
N ILE A 295 -67.17 -13.23 19.09
CA ILE A 295 -68.22 -13.66 18.18
C ILE A 295 -68.57 -15.11 18.33
N ILE A 296 -67.56 -16.02 18.47
CA ILE A 296 -67.78 -17.46 18.71
C ILE A 296 -68.52 -17.70 20.02
N GLN A 297 -68.19 -16.97 21.08
CA GLN A 297 -68.89 -17.04 22.38
C GLN A 297 -70.35 -16.59 22.26
N ASP A 298 -70.62 -15.52 21.55
CA ASP A 298 -71.97 -15.01 21.30
C ASP A 298 -72.79 -16.00 20.47
N ILE A 299 -72.22 -16.58 19.40
CA ILE A 299 -72.88 -17.65 18.63
C ILE A 299 -73.15 -18.88 19.51
N SER A 300 -72.23 -19.27 20.38
CA SER A 300 -72.43 -20.39 21.29
C SER A 300 -73.60 -20.17 22.26
N ARG A 301 -73.74 -18.93 22.79
CA ARG A 301 -74.88 -18.53 23.63
C ARG A 301 -76.19 -18.62 22.84
N ASP A 302 -76.24 -18.02 21.62
CA ASP A 302 -77.43 -18.04 20.78
C ASP A 302 -77.87 -19.43 20.39
N LEU A 303 -76.92 -20.33 20.12
CA LEU A 303 -77.19 -21.77 19.89
C LEU A 303 -77.77 -22.46 21.12
N ASN A 304 -77.29 -22.14 22.33
CA ASN A 304 -77.84 -22.68 23.55
C ASN A 304 -79.29 -22.18 23.76
N GLU A 305 -79.56 -20.90 23.53
CA GLU A 305 -80.94 -20.32 23.64
C GLU A 305 -81.87 -20.96 22.60
N ALA A 306 -81.36 -21.17 21.37
CA ALA A 306 -82.15 -21.87 20.36
C ALA A 306 -82.38 -23.35 20.72
N ALA A 307 -81.44 -24.05 21.33
CA ALA A 307 -81.64 -25.40 21.80
C ALA A 307 -82.74 -25.50 22.90
N VAL A 308 -82.73 -24.53 23.87
CA VAL A 308 -83.76 -24.44 24.89
C VAL A 308 -85.13 -24.16 24.31
N SER A 309 -85.19 -23.30 23.29
CA SER A 309 -86.45 -22.98 22.58
C SER A 309 -87.01 -24.18 21.84
N ILE A 310 -86.12 -24.96 21.18
CA ILE A 310 -86.46 -26.20 20.46
C ILE A 310 -87.01 -27.21 21.46
N ASP A 311 -86.40 -27.41 22.65
CA ASP A 311 -86.81 -28.33 23.67
C ASP A 311 -88.25 -27.90 24.18
N ALA A 312 -88.46 -26.60 24.39
CA ALA A 312 -89.77 -26.08 24.76
C ALA A 312 -90.83 -26.37 23.67
N VAL A 313 -90.56 -26.15 22.42
CA VAL A 313 -91.45 -26.49 21.27
C VAL A 313 -91.66 -28.01 21.20
N SER A 314 -90.72 -28.84 21.43
CA SER A 314 -90.86 -30.30 21.48
C SER A 314 -91.83 -30.74 22.56
N LYS A 315 -91.65 -30.21 23.77
CA LYS A 315 -92.58 -30.47 24.92
C LYS A 315 -93.97 -30.01 24.63
N GLN A 316 -94.12 -28.91 23.97
CA GLN A 316 -95.44 -28.39 23.57
C GLN A 316 -96.10 -29.24 22.50
N SER A 317 -95.28 -29.78 21.58
CA SER A 317 -95.75 -30.73 20.55
C SER A 317 -96.24 -32.05 21.19
N ASP A 318 -95.50 -32.59 22.17
CA ASP A 318 -95.89 -33.80 22.91
C ASP A 318 -97.26 -33.58 23.66
N ILE A 319 -97.44 -32.37 24.28
CA ILE A 319 -98.74 -32.04 24.90
C ILE A 319 -99.84 -32.00 23.84
N ILE A 320 -99.62 -31.38 22.69
CA ILE A 320 -100.59 -31.36 21.60
C ILE A 320 -100.87 -32.81 21.11
N GLY A 321 -99.86 -33.65 20.98
CA GLY A 321 -100.04 -35.03 20.66
C GLY A 321 -100.92 -35.79 21.63
N THR A 322 -100.71 -35.57 22.95
CA THR A 322 -101.53 -36.14 24.00
C THR A 322 -103.02 -35.64 23.95
N ILE A 323 -103.21 -34.33 23.67
CA ILE A 323 -104.51 -33.74 23.45
C ILE A 323 -105.25 -34.34 22.25
N VAL A 324 -104.54 -34.53 21.13
CA VAL A 324 -105.07 -35.19 19.94
C VAL A 324 -105.48 -36.63 20.23
N GLN A 325 -104.65 -37.37 20.97
CA GLN A 325 -104.97 -38.76 21.38
C GLN A 325 -106.24 -38.76 22.31
N THR A 326 -106.33 -37.81 23.22
CA THR A 326 -107.50 -37.72 24.10
C THR A 326 -108.77 -37.35 23.29
N ILE A 327 -108.68 -36.43 22.37
CA ILE A 327 -109.80 -36.10 21.44
C ILE A 327 -110.19 -37.33 20.60
N ARG A 328 -109.23 -38.10 20.11
CA ARG A 328 -109.47 -39.30 19.37
C ARG A 328 -110.19 -40.34 20.20
N GLY A 329 -109.75 -40.52 21.46
CA GLY A 329 -110.40 -41.40 22.43
C GLY A 329 -111.86 -40.98 22.74
N ILE A 330 -112.12 -39.71 22.88
CA ILE A 330 -113.50 -39.17 23.05
C ILE A 330 -114.36 -39.39 21.81
N ALA A 331 -113.77 -39.15 20.61
CA ALA A 331 -114.49 -39.40 19.36
C ALA A 331 -114.83 -40.92 19.18
N ASP A 332 -113.99 -41.81 19.57
CA ASP A 332 -114.22 -43.25 19.55
C ASP A 332 -115.23 -43.76 20.63
N GLN A 333 -115.49 -42.96 21.71
CA GLN A 333 -116.56 -43.20 22.71
C GLN A 333 -117.93 -42.63 22.31
N THR A 334 -117.98 -41.74 21.28
CA THR A 334 -119.24 -41.11 20.91
C THR A 334 -119.84 -41.67 19.60
N ASN A 335 -119.18 -42.65 19.00
CA ASN A 335 -119.74 -43.40 17.88
C ASN A 335 -120.27 -44.73 18.43
#